data_0355ec0900e644ab2049e97f47c7215b
#
_entry.id   0355ec0900e644ab2049e97f47c7215b
#
_cell.length_a   1.000
_cell.length_b   1.000
_cell.length_c   1.000
_cell.angle_alpha   90.00
_cell.angle_beta   90.00
_cell.angle_gamma   90.00
#
_symmetry.space_group_name_H-M   'P 1'
#
loop_
_entity.id
_entity.type
_entity.pdbx_description
1 polymer ?
#
loop_
_entity_poly.entity_id
_entity_poly.type
_entity_poly.pdbx_seq_one_letter_code
_entity_poly.pdbx_strand_id
1 'polypeptide(L)'
;MPDDLGALYTINRASTPGVGSEASAEGLKRWIDLSTCLVAADADDHPLGFITLIEPGTLAYESANLRWFEAWQKTASCDLIYVDRIAVAAHARGNGIGEALYRAVFEISAGRQFLGAEVNTVPDNPGSHRFHQRLGFKDVGRRRYASTYEVAYYVREI
;
A
#
# COMPACT_ATOMS: atom_id res chain seq x y z
N MET A 1 -9.10 6.52 15.65
CA MET A 1 -7.88 6.85 14.86
C MET A 1 -6.71 7.37 15.71
N PRO A 2 -6.78 8.36 16.62
CA PRO A 2 -5.64 8.69 17.48
C PRO A 2 -5.19 7.53 18.38
N ASP A 3 -6.13 6.72 18.86
CA ASP A 3 -5.87 5.59 19.76
C ASP A 3 -5.24 4.39 19.04
N ASP A 4 -5.38 4.29 17.71
CA ASP A 4 -4.88 3.16 16.91
C ASP A 4 -3.42 3.32 16.47
N LEU A 5 -2.86 4.53 16.54
CA LEU A 5 -1.57 4.84 15.91
C LEU A 5 -0.43 3.93 16.41
N GLY A 6 -0.40 3.62 17.70
CA GLY A 6 0.60 2.71 18.26
C GLY A 6 0.50 1.29 17.72
N ALA A 7 -0.73 0.79 17.55
CA ALA A 7 -1.00 -0.53 16.95
C ALA A 7 -0.63 -0.55 15.46
N LEU A 8 -1.01 0.48 14.70
CA LEU A 8 -0.66 0.61 13.28
C LEU A 8 0.86 0.69 13.08
N TYR A 9 1.55 1.41 13.94
CA TYR A 9 3.02 1.47 13.92
C TYR A 9 3.66 0.10 14.19
N THR A 10 3.14 -0.66 15.15
CA THR A 10 3.58 -2.03 15.44
C THR A 10 3.37 -2.95 14.23
N ILE A 11 2.21 -2.87 13.58
CA ILE A 11 1.88 -3.62 12.37
C ILE A 11 2.81 -3.23 11.22
N ASN A 12 3.07 -1.93 11.03
CA ASN A 12 4.01 -1.45 10.00
C ASN A 12 5.41 -2.00 10.21
N ARG A 13 5.95 -1.91 11.43
CA ARG A 13 7.29 -2.45 11.76
C ARG A 13 7.41 -3.94 11.47
N ALA A 14 6.40 -4.73 11.82
CA ALA A 14 6.37 -6.17 11.58
C ALA A 14 6.24 -6.54 10.09
N SER A 15 5.91 -5.58 9.25
CA SER A 15 5.71 -5.76 7.80
C SER A 15 6.88 -5.22 6.96
N THR A 16 7.89 -4.62 7.57
CA THR A 16 9.12 -4.22 6.88
C THR A 16 9.95 -5.44 6.49
N PRO A 17 10.67 -5.42 5.37
CA PRO A 17 10.82 -4.34 4.38
C PRO A 17 9.71 -4.29 3.32
N GLY A 18 8.65 -5.08 3.42
CA GLY A 18 7.53 -5.11 2.46
C GLY A 18 6.75 -3.78 2.40
N VAL A 19 6.77 -3.01 3.47
CA VAL A 19 6.32 -1.62 3.54
C VAL A 19 7.46 -0.72 4.00
N GLY A 20 7.36 0.58 3.75
CA GLY A 20 8.36 1.55 4.19
C GLY A 20 8.55 1.53 5.71
N SER A 21 9.81 1.55 6.15
CA SER A 21 10.15 1.64 7.58
C SER A 21 9.94 3.07 8.10
N GLU A 22 9.46 3.17 9.32
CA GLU A 22 9.31 4.44 10.02
C GLU A 22 10.06 4.39 11.35
N ALA A 23 10.68 5.50 11.73
CA ALA A 23 11.46 5.57 12.95
C ALA A 23 10.58 5.66 14.21
N SER A 24 9.37 6.19 14.08
CA SER A 24 8.43 6.39 15.18
C SER A 24 6.96 6.34 14.71
N ALA A 25 6.04 6.25 15.66
CA ALA A 25 4.61 6.34 15.38
C ALA A 25 4.23 7.70 14.79
N GLU A 26 4.86 8.79 15.22
CA GLU A 26 4.65 10.14 14.67
C GLU A 26 5.13 10.23 13.21
N GLY A 27 6.23 9.54 12.87
CA GLY A 27 6.69 9.40 11.49
C GLY A 27 5.63 8.74 10.61
N LEU A 28 5.07 7.63 11.06
CA LEU A 28 3.96 6.96 10.36
C LEU A 28 2.72 7.86 10.27
N LYS A 29 2.36 8.55 11.36
CA LYS A 29 1.21 9.47 11.39
C LYS A 29 1.28 10.53 10.30
N ARG A 30 2.46 11.11 10.07
CA ARG A 30 2.65 12.12 9.04
C ARG A 30 2.25 11.61 7.65
N TRP A 31 2.54 10.36 7.34
CA TRP A 31 2.14 9.75 6.07
C TRP A 31 0.65 9.37 6.04
N ILE A 32 0.11 8.88 7.15
CA ILE A 32 -1.33 8.60 7.28
C ILE A 32 -2.14 9.88 7.07
N ASP A 33 -1.72 11.01 7.64
CA ASP A 33 -2.41 12.28 7.52
C ASP A 33 -2.47 12.81 6.05
N LEU A 34 -1.55 12.37 5.19
CA LEU A 34 -1.52 12.68 3.75
C LEU A 34 -2.28 11.66 2.89
N SER A 35 -2.89 10.66 3.50
CA SER A 35 -3.49 9.52 2.83
C SER A 35 -4.96 9.33 3.21
N THR A 36 -5.68 8.54 2.40
CA THR A 36 -6.87 7.85 2.88
C THR A 36 -6.42 6.54 3.52
N CYS A 37 -6.58 6.41 4.83
CA CYS A 37 -6.20 5.21 5.57
C CYS A 37 -7.44 4.42 5.98
N LEU A 38 -7.51 3.16 5.56
CA LEU A 38 -8.53 2.20 6.01
C LEU A 38 -7.90 1.22 6.98
N VAL A 39 -8.61 0.93 8.06
CA VAL A 39 -8.17 0.00 9.11
C VAL A 39 -9.16 -1.15 9.19
N ALA A 40 -8.66 -2.38 9.16
CA ALA A 40 -9.43 -3.56 9.53
C ALA A 40 -9.22 -3.83 11.02
N ALA A 41 -10.30 -4.01 11.76
CA ALA A 41 -10.27 -4.29 13.19
C ALA A 41 -11.06 -5.55 13.53
N ASP A 42 -10.81 -6.11 14.70
CA ASP A 42 -11.59 -7.22 15.25
C ASP A 42 -12.90 -6.73 15.90
N ALA A 43 -13.63 -7.64 16.55
CA ALA A 43 -14.91 -7.33 17.19
C ALA A 43 -14.77 -6.42 18.43
N ASP A 44 -13.56 -6.34 18.99
CA ASP A 44 -13.23 -5.50 20.15
C ASP A 44 -12.54 -4.18 19.71
N ASP A 45 -12.60 -3.87 18.40
CA ASP A 45 -12.03 -2.67 17.76
C ASP A 45 -10.49 -2.60 17.79
N HIS A 46 -9.81 -3.74 17.92
CA HIS A 46 -8.35 -3.78 17.82
C HIS A 46 -7.88 -3.87 16.36
N PRO A 47 -6.93 -3.01 15.92
CA PRO A 47 -6.42 -3.07 14.55
C PRO A 47 -5.74 -4.39 14.20
N LEU A 48 -6.17 -5.00 13.11
CA LEU A 48 -5.60 -6.23 12.53
C LEU A 48 -4.77 -5.95 11.27
N GLY A 49 -4.99 -4.80 10.63
CA GLY A 49 -4.28 -4.39 9.44
C GLY A 49 -4.75 -3.04 8.94
N PHE A 50 -3.99 -2.46 8.02
CA PHE A 50 -4.37 -1.19 7.39
C PHE A 50 -3.86 -1.11 5.96
N ILE A 51 -4.46 -0.21 5.19
CA ILE A 51 -4.07 0.15 3.83
C ILE A 51 -4.13 1.67 3.67
N THR A 52 -3.16 2.25 2.97
CA THR A 52 -3.11 3.69 2.70
C THR A 52 -3.16 3.96 1.21
N LEU A 53 -3.97 4.94 0.83
CA LEU A 53 -4.15 5.41 -0.54
C LEU A 53 -3.64 6.84 -0.65
N ILE A 54 -2.84 7.11 -1.66
CA ILE A 54 -2.29 8.44 -1.93
C ILE A 54 -2.78 8.93 -3.29
N GLU A 55 -3.29 10.16 -3.31
CA GLU A 55 -3.65 10.83 -4.56
C GLU A 55 -2.40 11.21 -5.36
N PRO A 56 -2.32 10.85 -6.66
CA PRO A 56 -1.31 11.40 -7.54
C PRO A 56 -1.35 12.94 -7.52
N GLY A 57 -0.17 13.57 -7.49
CA GLY A 57 -0.06 15.02 -7.32
C GLY A 57 0.11 15.49 -5.88
N THR A 58 0.07 14.61 -4.89
CA THR A 58 0.36 14.94 -3.49
C THR A 58 1.86 15.21 -3.32
N LEU A 59 2.26 16.47 -3.53
CA LEU A 59 3.67 16.89 -3.52
C LEU A 59 4.33 16.72 -2.14
N ALA A 60 3.56 16.88 -1.06
CA ALA A 60 4.04 16.69 0.30
C ALA A 60 4.39 15.22 0.62
N TYR A 61 3.91 14.27 -0.20
CA TYR A 61 4.26 12.86 -0.09
C TYR A 61 5.52 12.58 -0.92
N GLU A 62 6.67 12.55 -0.26
CA GLU A 62 7.98 12.33 -0.89
C GLU A 62 8.19 10.83 -1.18
N SER A 63 7.63 10.36 -2.29
CA SER A 63 7.74 8.97 -2.73
C SER A 63 8.13 8.88 -4.20
N ALA A 64 9.26 8.24 -4.47
CA ALA A 64 9.69 7.96 -5.85
C ALA A 64 8.73 6.99 -6.56
N ASN A 65 8.08 6.09 -5.83
CA ASN A 65 7.08 5.17 -6.38
C ASN A 65 5.82 5.92 -6.80
N LEU A 66 5.35 6.89 -5.97
CA LEU A 66 4.23 7.76 -6.36
C LEU A 66 4.56 8.54 -7.65
N ARG A 67 5.77 9.14 -7.75
CA ARG A 67 6.21 9.86 -8.96
C ARG A 67 6.25 8.95 -10.18
N TRP A 68 6.62 7.67 -10.00
CA TRP A 68 6.57 6.70 -11.08
C TRP A 68 5.14 6.46 -11.58
N PHE A 69 4.17 6.28 -10.69
CA PHE A 69 2.77 6.12 -11.05
C PHE A 69 2.16 7.37 -11.67
N GLU A 70 2.56 8.56 -11.24
CA GLU A 70 2.15 9.82 -11.88
C GLU A 70 2.63 9.90 -13.34
N ALA A 71 3.86 9.50 -13.62
CA ALA A 71 4.38 9.43 -14.99
C ALA A 71 3.66 8.34 -15.81
N TRP A 72 3.39 7.19 -15.20
CA TRP A 72 2.69 6.09 -15.86
C TRP A 72 1.25 6.49 -16.24
N GLN A 73 0.46 7.04 -15.29
CA GLN A 73 -0.90 7.47 -15.58
C GLN A 73 -0.98 8.56 -16.67
N LYS A 74 -0.01 9.46 -16.70
CA LYS A 74 0.08 10.49 -17.75
C LYS A 74 0.32 9.86 -19.11
N THR A 75 1.22 8.89 -19.21
CA THR A 75 1.52 8.17 -20.45
C THR A 75 0.35 7.31 -20.91
N ALA A 76 -0.33 6.64 -19.98
CA ALA A 76 -1.49 5.81 -20.26
C ALA A 76 -2.78 6.64 -20.45
N SER A 77 -2.76 7.95 -20.20
CA SER A 77 -3.93 8.85 -20.22
C SER A 77 -5.09 8.32 -19.40
N CYS A 78 -4.81 7.86 -18.19
CA CYS A 78 -5.79 7.25 -17.30
C CYS A 78 -5.83 7.92 -15.93
N ASP A 79 -6.84 7.59 -15.13
CA ASP A 79 -7.00 8.00 -13.73
C ASP A 79 -6.63 6.84 -12.81
N LEU A 80 -5.68 7.08 -11.90
CA LEU A 80 -5.14 6.08 -10.99
C LEU A 80 -5.14 6.60 -9.56
N ILE A 81 -5.38 5.71 -8.59
CA ILE A 81 -5.09 5.93 -7.18
C ILE A 81 -3.96 4.99 -6.74
N TYR A 82 -3.04 5.48 -5.93
CA TYR A 82 -1.87 4.72 -5.52
C TYR A 82 -2.03 4.13 -4.12
N VAL A 83 -1.81 2.82 -4.01
CA VAL A 83 -1.72 2.10 -2.73
C VAL A 83 -0.27 2.14 -2.29
N ASP A 84 0.03 2.91 -1.24
CA ASP A 84 1.40 3.04 -0.72
C ASP A 84 1.76 1.91 0.25
N ARG A 85 0.83 1.56 1.14
CA ARG A 85 1.06 0.53 2.16
C ARG A 85 -0.15 -0.37 2.31
N ILE A 86 0.10 -1.67 2.42
CA ILE A 86 -0.84 -2.63 2.98
C ILE A 86 -0.07 -3.52 3.96
N ALA A 87 -0.52 -3.54 5.19
CA ALA A 87 0.12 -4.30 6.26
C ALA A 87 -0.92 -5.00 7.12
N VAL A 88 -0.65 -6.26 7.47
CA VAL A 88 -1.51 -7.10 8.30
C VAL A 88 -0.69 -7.62 9.48
N ALA A 89 -1.27 -7.53 10.69
CA ALA A 89 -0.67 -8.04 11.92
C ALA A 89 -0.28 -9.52 11.75
N ALA A 90 0.89 -9.90 12.25
CA ALA A 90 1.46 -11.24 12.03
C ALA A 90 0.50 -12.36 12.45
N HIS A 91 -0.19 -12.19 13.59
CA HIS A 91 -1.16 -13.17 14.11
C HIS A 91 -2.47 -13.24 13.31
N ALA A 92 -2.77 -12.22 12.50
CA ALA A 92 -4.00 -12.13 11.70
C ALA A 92 -3.80 -12.49 10.22
N ARG A 93 -2.56 -12.77 9.80
CA ARG A 93 -2.26 -13.18 8.42
C ARG A 93 -2.92 -14.52 8.07
N GLY A 94 -3.26 -14.69 6.79
CA GLY A 94 -3.92 -15.91 6.31
C GLY A 94 -5.42 -15.97 6.60
N ASN A 95 -6.02 -14.93 7.19
CA ASN A 95 -7.44 -14.84 7.54
C ASN A 95 -8.24 -13.89 6.63
N GLY A 96 -7.74 -13.57 5.44
CA GLY A 96 -8.46 -12.74 4.46
C GLY A 96 -8.46 -11.23 4.76
N ILE A 97 -7.72 -10.76 5.76
CA ILE A 97 -7.69 -9.32 6.14
C ILE A 97 -7.21 -8.43 4.99
N GLY A 98 -6.14 -8.85 4.30
CA GLY A 98 -5.63 -8.10 3.13
C GLY A 98 -6.66 -8.02 1.99
N GLU A 99 -7.39 -9.10 1.74
CA GLU A 99 -8.47 -9.14 0.75
C GLU A 99 -9.65 -8.25 1.16
N ALA A 100 -10.00 -8.23 2.45
CA ALA A 100 -11.05 -7.36 2.98
C ALA A 100 -10.68 -5.88 2.84
N LEU A 101 -9.43 -5.51 3.13
CA LEU A 101 -8.91 -4.16 2.94
C LEU A 101 -8.99 -3.74 1.46
N TYR A 102 -8.54 -4.59 0.52
CA TYR A 102 -8.67 -4.28 -0.90
C TYR A 102 -10.11 -4.20 -1.39
N ARG A 103 -11.01 -5.02 -0.85
CA ARG A 103 -12.45 -4.92 -1.18
C ARG A 103 -13.00 -3.55 -0.81
N ALA A 104 -12.71 -3.07 0.39
CA ALA A 104 -13.11 -1.72 0.81
C ALA A 104 -12.47 -0.63 -0.06
N VAL A 105 -11.21 -0.81 -0.49
CA VAL A 105 -10.55 0.11 -1.43
C VAL A 105 -11.29 0.14 -2.77
N PHE A 106 -11.69 -0.99 -3.33
CA PHE A 106 -12.45 -1.01 -4.60
C PHE A 106 -13.78 -0.28 -4.48
N GLU A 107 -14.46 -0.41 -3.34
CA GLU A 107 -15.73 0.29 -3.08
C GLU A 107 -15.55 1.81 -3.04
N ILE A 108 -14.57 2.31 -2.28
CA ILE A 108 -14.34 3.76 -2.15
C ILE A 108 -13.65 4.37 -3.37
N SER A 109 -13.00 3.57 -4.20
CA SER A 109 -12.33 4.00 -5.43
C SER A 109 -13.22 3.85 -6.67
N ALA A 110 -14.50 3.53 -6.50
CA ALA A 110 -15.45 3.44 -7.59
C ALA A 110 -15.49 4.77 -8.38
N GLY A 111 -15.24 4.69 -9.69
CA GLY A 111 -15.09 5.87 -10.55
C GLY A 111 -13.64 6.20 -10.93
N ARG A 112 -12.65 5.58 -10.29
CA ARG A 112 -11.27 5.55 -10.78
C ARG A 112 -11.10 4.45 -11.82
N GLN A 113 -10.10 4.57 -12.69
CA GLN A 113 -9.82 3.56 -13.71
C GLN A 113 -8.88 2.47 -13.19
N PHE A 114 -7.88 2.86 -12.40
CA PHE A 114 -6.85 1.94 -11.93
C PHE A 114 -6.48 2.14 -10.47
N LEU A 115 -6.09 1.01 -9.83
CA LEU A 115 -5.25 1.00 -8.64
C LEU A 115 -3.82 0.68 -9.03
N GLY A 116 -2.86 1.41 -8.45
CA GLY A 116 -1.44 1.11 -8.55
C GLY A 116 -0.86 0.66 -7.22
N ALA A 117 0.05 -0.30 -7.22
CA ALA A 117 0.80 -0.73 -6.05
C ALA A 117 2.19 -1.21 -6.48
N GLU A 118 3.20 -1.05 -5.62
CA GLU A 118 4.50 -1.68 -5.86
C GLU A 118 4.76 -2.84 -4.89
N VAL A 119 5.58 -3.77 -5.33
CA VAL A 119 6.04 -4.91 -4.54
C VAL A 119 7.54 -5.07 -4.72
N ASN A 120 8.27 -5.23 -3.62
CA ASN A 120 9.71 -5.43 -3.65
C ASN A 120 10.09 -6.70 -4.43
N THR A 121 11.06 -6.57 -5.34
CA THR A 121 11.74 -7.67 -5.99
C THR A 121 13.16 -7.87 -5.42
N VAL A 122 13.71 -6.81 -4.82
CA VAL A 122 14.95 -6.87 -4.03
C VAL A 122 14.78 -5.97 -2.79
N PRO A 123 14.76 -6.52 -1.58
CA PRO A 123 14.63 -7.97 -1.28
C PRO A 123 13.30 -8.52 -1.80
N ASP A 124 13.29 -9.76 -2.25
CA ASP A 124 12.10 -10.36 -2.85
C ASP A 124 10.96 -10.57 -1.83
N ASN A 125 9.73 -10.32 -2.27
CA ASN A 125 8.52 -10.55 -1.49
C ASN A 125 7.52 -11.42 -2.27
N PRO A 126 7.82 -12.72 -2.44
CA PRO A 126 7.04 -13.61 -3.29
C PRO A 126 5.59 -13.78 -2.80
N GLY A 127 5.36 -13.68 -1.51
CA GLY A 127 4.01 -13.72 -0.92
C GLY A 127 3.16 -12.54 -1.41
N SER A 128 3.71 -11.33 -1.39
CA SER A 128 3.03 -10.13 -1.87
C SER A 128 2.82 -10.15 -3.38
N HIS A 129 3.78 -10.64 -4.18
CA HIS A 129 3.60 -10.82 -5.62
C HIS A 129 2.40 -11.73 -5.91
N ARG A 130 2.35 -12.92 -5.31
CA ARG A 130 1.23 -13.86 -5.47
C ARG A 130 -0.10 -13.28 -5.01
N PHE A 131 -0.10 -12.54 -3.90
CA PHE A 131 -1.29 -11.89 -3.36
C PHE A 131 -1.88 -10.89 -4.35
N HIS A 132 -1.08 -9.96 -4.87
CA HIS A 132 -1.53 -8.95 -5.84
C HIS A 132 -1.97 -9.59 -7.16
N GLN A 133 -1.24 -10.60 -7.64
CA GLN A 133 -1.62 -11.32 -8.86
C GLN A 133 -2.99 -12.03 -8.71
N ARG A 134 -3.26 -12.65 -7.54
CA ARG A 134 -4.58 -13.24 -7.26
C ARG A 134 -5.70 -12.20 -7.26
N LEU A 135 -5.41 -10.98 -6.83
CA LEU A 135 -6.35 -9.87 -6.86
C LEU A 135 -6.51 -9.24 -8.25
N GLY A 136 -5.85 -9.78 -9.28
CA GLY A 136 -5.95 -9.31 -10.65
C GLY A 136 -5.03 -8.16 -11.03
N PHE A 137 -4.06 -7.82 -10.19
CA PHE A 137 -3.02 -6.87 -10.54
C PHE A 137 -2.08 -7.43 -11.61
N LYS A 138 -1.65 -6.58 -12.54
CA LYS A 138 -0.73 -6.90 -13.63
C LYS A 138 0.55 -6.09 -13.49
N ASP A 139 1.70 -6.75 -13.69
CA ASP A 139 3.02 -6.12 -13.74
C ASP A 139 3.09 -5.19 -14.96
N VAL A 140 3.42 -3.93 -14.72
CA VAL A 140 3.54 -2.89 -15.77
C VAL A 140 4.91 -2.24 -15.80
N GLY A 141 5.84 -2.67 -14.96
CA GLY A 141 7.20 -2.16 -14.97
C GLY A 141 7.98 -2.47 -13.71
N ARG A 142 9.26 -2.15 -13.76
CA ARG A 142 10.20 -2.34 -12.65
C ARG A 142 11.15 -1.17 -12.55
N ARG A 143 11.63 -0.91 -11.35
CA ARG A 143 12.69 0.07 -11.14
C ARG A 143 13.63 -0.38 -10.04
N ARG A 144 14.92 -0.35 -10.35
CA ARG A 144 15.99 -0.51 -9.38
C ARG A 144 16.44 0.84 -8.88
N TYR A 145 16.35 1.05 -7.57
CA TYR A 145 16.77 2.28 -6.90
C TYR A 145 18.18 2.17 -6.33
N ALA A 146 18.57 0.95 -5.93
CA ALA A 146 19.90 0.62 -5.41
C ALA A 146 20.20 -0.85 -5.66
N SER A 147 21.44 -1.30 -5.42
CA SER A 147 21.80 -2.72 -5.51
C SER A 147 20.95 -3.61 -4.58
N THR A 148 20.46 -3.03 -3.49
CA THR A 148 19.66 -3.70 -2.44
C THR A 148 18.17 -3.36 -2.49
N TYR A 149 17.72 -2.55 -3.46
CA TYR A 149 16.32 -2.12 -3.55
C TYR A 149 15.82 -2.03 -4.99
N GLU A 150 14.88 -2.90 -5.31
CA GLU A 150 14.16 -2.93 -6.58
C GLU A 150 12.69 -3.25 -6.33
N VAL A 151 11.81 -2.66 -7.11
CA VAL A 151 10.36 -2.91 -7.06
C VAL A 151 9.80 -3.26 -8.43
N ALA A 152 8.74 -4.07 -8.44
CA ALA A 152 7.83 -4.23 -9.55
C ALA A 152 6.59 -3.34 -9.32
N TYR A 153 6.12 -2.71 -10.37
CA TYR A 153 4.90 -1.89 -10.36
C TYR A 153 3.74 -2.67 -10.94
N TYR A 154 2.66 -2.69 -10.19
CA TYR A 154 1.44 -3.38 -10.52
C TYR A 154 0.29 -2.42 -10.70
N VAL A 155 -0.60 -2.69 -11.65
CA VAL A 155 -1.86 -1.98 -11.78
C VAL A 155 -3.02 -2.96 -11.87
N ARG A 156 -4.17 -2.55 -11.37
CA ARG A 156 -5.43 -3.25 -11.54
C ARG A 156 -6.50 -2.28 -12.01
N GLU A 157 -7.23 -2.66 -13.04
CA GLU A 157 -8.44 -1.98 -13.48
C GLU A 157 -9.57 -2.17 -12.44
N ILE A 158 -10.28 -1.07 -12.11
CA ILE A 158 -11.38 -1.04 -11.14
C ILE A 158 -12.72 -1.19 -11.88
#